data_61c07499f01a76e0758caca02595e1e0
#
_entry.id   61c07499f01a76e0758caca02595e1e0
#
_cell.length_a   1.000
_cell.length_b   1.000
_cell.length_c   1.000
_cell.angle_alpha   90.00
_cell.angle_beta   90.00
_cell.angle_gamma   90.00
#
_symmetry.space_group_name_H-M   'P 1'
#
loop_
_entity.id
_entity.type
_entity.pdbx_description
1 polymer ?
#
loop_
_entity_poly.entity_id
_entity_poly.type
_entity_poly.pdbx_seq_one_letter_code
_entity_poly.pdbx_strand_id
1 'polypeptide(L)'
;AQSHINAVVTSLYNGKDELLKDNAMIEQEKVNMWELMQSIRQYIYVGKKIDEQLEQKVYAVEATDPEKARIIKEEMLFYVRQKNTDFLTQLAVNVQGYLALDTIRKNNLELIKGVDRATTTTISALRTAVVVAQAMTNQKLVLDQITALNKTTSSLIESTSAMLKRQSLAIHEQATSSTNALHKLQNSFNTVYQTI
;
A
#
# COMPACT_ATOMS: atom_id res chain seq x y z
N ALA A 1 -33.91 3.90 -19.15
CA ALA A 1 -33.44 2.83 -18.23
C ALA A 1 -32.29 2.06 -18.85
N GLN A 2 -32.41 1.52 -20.06
CA GLN A 2 -31.37 0.70 -20.71
C GLN A 2 -30.06 1.46 -20.94
N SER A 3 -30.12 2.75 -21.35
CA SER A 3 -28.94 3.59 -21.53
C SER A 3 -28.19 3.84 -20.20
N HIS A 4 -28.91 4.00 -19.11
CA HIS A 4 -28.36 4.19 -17.77
C HIS A 4 -27.60 2.92 -17.29
N ILE A 5 -28.19 1.74 -17.49
CA ILE A 5 -27.57 0.48 -17.10
C ILE A 5 -26.31 0.25 -17.95
N ASN A 6 -26.36 0.50 -19.24
CA ASN A 6 -25.19 0.39 -20.11
C ASN A 6 -24.08 1.38 -19.69
N ALA A 7 -24.44 2.62 -19.30
CA ALA A 7 -23.48 3.62 -18.81
C ALA A 7 -22.80 3.14 -17.51
N VAL A 8 -23.58 2.57 -16.57
CA VAL A 8 -23.02 2.01 -15.33
C VAL A 8 -22.08 0.84 -15.63
N VAL A 9 -22.50 -0.09 -16.49
CA VAL A 9 -21.65 -1.23 -16.89
C VAL A 9 -20.34 -0.75 -17.54
N THR A 10 -20.41 0.22 -18.45
CA THR A 10 -19.24 0.81 -19.09
C THR A 10 -18.32 1.46 -18.05
N SER A 11 -18.89 2.22 -17.11
CA SER A 11 -18.11 2.85 -16.03
C SER A 11 -17.39 1.82 -15.14
N LEU A 12 -18.07 0.71 -14.81
CA LEU A 12 -17.48 -0.38 -14.03
C LEU A 12 -16.32 -1.05 -14.78
N TYR A 13 -16.46 -1.28 -16.09
CA TYR A 13 -15.36 -1.84 -16.89
C TYR A 13 -14.17 -0.88 -16.99
N ASN A 14 -14.42 0.41 -17.19
CA ASN A 14 -13.35 1.41 -17.21
C ASN A 14 -12.61 1.45 -15.86
N GLY A 15 -13.35 1.44 -14.75
CA GLY A 15 -12.73 1.35 -13.42
C GLY A 15 -11.92 0.08 -13.22
N LYS A 16 -12.40 -1.07 -13.70
CA LYS A 16 -11.64 -2.32 -13.68
C LYS A 16 -10.34 -2.21 -14.47
N ASP A 17 -10.37 -1.63 -15.66
CA ASP A 17 -9.19 -1.47 -16.51
C ASP A 17 -8.14 -0.55 -15.85
N GLU A 18 -8.59 0.51 -15.16
CA GLU A 18 -7.68 1.36 -14.36
C GLU A 18 -7.05 0.58 -13.20
N LEU A 19 -7.81 -0.21 -12.45
CA LEU A 19 -7.28 -1.05 -11.36
C LEU A 19 -6.26 -2.09 -11.87
N LEU A 20 -6.44 -2.61 -13.07
CA LEU A 20 -5.47 -3.53 -13.69
C LEU A 20 -4.17 -2.82 -14.05
N LYS A 21 -4.24 -1.59 -14.59
CA LYS A 21 -3.08 -0.75 -14.87
C LYS A 21 -2.34 -0.39 -13.57
N ASP A 22 -3.07 0.04 -12.54
CA ASP A 22 -2.50 0.35 -11.25
C ASP A 22 -1.76 -0.85 -10.66
N ASN A 23 -2.34 -2.05 -10.74
CA ASN A 23 -1.69 -3.26 -10.26
C ASN A 23 -0.40 -3.58 -11.03
N ALA A 24 -0.36 -3.34 -12.33
CA ALA A 24 0.86 -3.53 -13.12
C ALA A 24 1.96 -2.53 -12.69
N MET A 25 1.61 -1.26 -12.44
CA MET A 25 2.55 -0.26 -11.91
C MET A 25 3.03 -0.61 -10.50
N ILE A 26 2.13 -1.08 -9.63
CA ILE A 26 2.47 -1.52 -8.27
C ILE A 26 3.46 -2.69 -8.31
N GLU A 27 3.27 -3.66 -9.18
CA GLU A 27 4.22 -4.79 -9.29
C GLU A 27 5.61 -4.31 -9.71
N GLN A 28 5.70 -3.39 -10.66
CA GLN A 28 6.98 -2.82 -11.07
C GLN A 28 7.65 -2.05 -9.93
N GLU A 29 6.88 -1.22 -9.21
CA GLU A 29 7.40 -0.45 -8.09
C GLU A 29 7.85 -1.35 -6.93
N LYS A 30 7.15 -2.47 -6.67
CA LYS A 30 7.59 -3.47 -5.69
C LYS A 30 8.95 -4.08 -6.05
N VAL A 31 9.21 -4.34 -7.32
CA VAL A 31 10.52 -4.82 -7.78
C VAL A 31 11.60 -3.76 -7.51
N ASN A 32 11.36 -2.51 -7.89
CA ASN A 32 12.28 -1.40 -7.67
C ASN A 32 12.58 -1.22 -6.17
N MET A 33 11.56 -1.24 -5.32
CA MET A 33 11.71 -1.13 -3.87
C MET A 33 12.51 -2.31 -3.29
N TRP A 34 12.29 -3.52 -3.79
CA TRP A 34 13.03 -4.68 -3.36
C TRP A 34 14.53 -4.54 -3.65
N GLU A 35 14.90 -4.14 -4.84
CA GLU A 35 16.29 -3.91 -5.24
C GLU A 35 16.95 -2.81 -4.39
N LEU A 36 16.21 -1.71 -4.16
CA LEU A 36 16.67 -0.65 -3.28
C LEU A 36 16.91 -1.13 -1.85
N MET A 37 16.00 -1.92 -1.29
CA MET A 37 16.16 -2.52 0.04
C MET A 37 17.39 -3.44 0.13
N GLN A 38 17.67 -4.21 -0.90
CA GLN A 38 18.89 -5.05 -0.95
C GLN A 38 20.16 -4.17 -0.93
N SER A 39 20.19 -3.08 -1.69
CA SER A 39 21.30 -2.14 -1.71
C SER A 39 21.50 -1.47 -0.34
N ILE A 40 20.43 -1.01 0.31
CA ILE A 40 20.47 -0.41 1.64
C ILE A 40 21.01 -1.43 2.68
N ARG A 41 20.59 -2.68 2.60
CA ARG A 41 21.11 -3.74 3.49
C ARG A 41 22.62 -3.94 3.34
N GLN A 42 23.13 -3.88 2.11
CA GLN A 42 24.57 -3.93 1.86
C GLN A 42 25.29 -2.74 2.49
N TYR A 43 24.75 -1.52 2.35
CA TYR A 43 25.33 -0.33 2.98
C TYR A 43 25.33 -0.41 4.51
N ILE A 44 24.25 -0.90 5.11
CA ILE A 44 24.19 -1.15 6.56
C ILE A 44 25.27 -2.15 6.99
N TYR A 45 25.45 -3.23 6.25
CA TYR A 45 26.49 -4.22 6.54
C TYR A 45 27.91 -3.61 6.49
N VAL A 46 28.21 -2.86 5.42
CA VAL A 46 29.49 -2.16 5.27
C VAL A 46 29.69 -1.15 6.40
N GLY A 47 28.67 -0.35 6.69
CA GLY A 47 28.71 0.63 7.76
C GLY A 47 28.98 0.01 9.14
N LYS A 48 28.37 -1.14 9.45
CA LYS A 48 28.67 -1.89 10.67
C LYS A 48 30.13 -2.36 10.73
N LYS A 49 30.67 -2.83 9.61
CA LYS A 49 32.09 -3.25 9.55
C LYS A 49 33.04 -2.09 9.73
N ILE A 50 32.71 -0.91 9.20
CA ILE A 50 33.50 0.30 9.42
C ILE A 50 33.42 0.73 10.89
N ASP A 51 32.23 0.70 11.50
CA ASP A 51 32.04 1.01 12.92
C ASP A 51 32.90 0.12 13.81
N GLU A 52 32.85 -1.20 13.62
CA GLU A 52 33.69 -2.18 14.35
C GLU A 52 35.19 -1.88 14.21
N GLN A 53 35.67 -1.56 13.00
CA GLN A 53 37.07 -1.26 12.75
C GLN A 53 37.53 0.07 13.36
N LEU A 54 36.68 1.09 13.31
CA LEU A 54 36.98 2.38 13.93
C LEU A 54 37.03 2.27 15.44
N GLU A 55 36.11 1.52 16.04
CA GLU A 55 36.07 1.28 17.47
C GLU A 55 37.33 0.56 17.94
N GLN A 56 37.77 -0.48 17.23
CA GLN A 56 39.05 -1.16 17.50
C GLN A 56 40.26 -0.21 17.41
N LYS A 57 40.23 0.71 16.40
CA LYS A 57 41.33 1.71 16.30
C LYS A 57 41.31 2.71 17.45
N VAL A 58 40.13 3.12 17.91
CA VAL A 58 40.02 3.97 19.10
C VAL A 58 40.69 3.30 20.29
N TYR A 59 40.33 2.05 20.61
CA TYR A 59 40.94 1.29 21.72
C TYR A 59 42.44 1.17 21.58
N ALA A 60 42.95 0.95 20.36
CA ALA A 60 44.37 0.78 20.12
C ALA A 60 45.21 2.06 20.34
N VAL A 61 44.63 3.24 20.12
CA VAL A 61 45.36 4.52 20.21
C VAL A 61 45.01 5.35 21.44
N GLU A 62 43.95 5.03 22.18
CA GLU A 62 43.43 5.85 23.27
C GLU A 62 44.47 6.10 24.39
N ALA A 63 45.29 5.10 24.69
CA ALA A 63 46.32 5.21 25.71
C ALA A 63 47.60 5.96 25.24
N THR A 64 47.87 5.96 23.92
CA THR A 64 49.12 6.52 23.36
C THR A 64 48.90 7.89 22.72
N ASP A 65 47.73 8.14 22.15
CA ASP A 65 47.38 9.37 21.44
C ASP A 65 45.91 9.69 21.68
N PRO A 66 45.57 10.26 22.84
CA PRO A 66 44.19 10.57 23.21
C PRO A 66 43.47 11.57 22.22
N GLU A 67 44.27 12.48 21.65
CA GLU A 67 43.71 13.45 20.69
C GLU A 67 43.27 12.77 19.39
N LYS A 68 44.05 11.86 18.88
CA LYS A 68 43.71 11.03 17.72
C LYS A 68 42.50 10.13 18.02
N ALA A 69 42.41 9.55 19.20
CA ALA A 69 41.24 8.79 19.63
C ALA A 69 39.99 9.65 19.64
N ARG A 70 40.08 10.90 20.13
CA ARG A 70 38.98 11.88 20.13
C ARG A 70 38.51 12.20 18.73
N ILE A 71 39.40 12.51 17.80
CA ILE A 71 39.10 12.79 16.40
C ILE A 71 38.38 11.60 15.77
N ILE A 72 38.87 10.37 15.97
CA ILE A 72 38.19 9.18 15.43
C ILE A 72 36.76 9.04 15.99
N LYS A 73 36.58 9.28 17.29
CA LYS A 73 35.24 9.19 17.91
C LYS A 73 34.28 10.25 17.40
N GLU A 74 34.71 11.52 17.42
CA GLU A 74 33.81 12.65 17.16
C GLU A 74 33.59 12.92 15.68
N GLU A 75 34.59 12.68 14.82
CA GLU A 75 34.50 13.03 13.42
C GLU A 75 34.32 11.82 12.49
N MET A 76 34.65 10.61 12.90
CA MET A 76 34.49 9.43 12.06
C MET A 76 33.39 8.52 12.56
N LEU A 77 33.52 8.03 13.78
CA LEU A 77 32.61 7.06 14.35
C LEU A 77 31.18 7.63 14.50
N PHE A 78 31.08 8.89 14.94
CA PHE A 78 29.80 9.59 15.05
C PHE A 78 29.08 9.63 13.71
N TYR A 79 29.75 10.06 12.63
CA TYR A 79 29.13 10.14 11.30
C TYR A 79 28.77 8.76 10.71
N VAL A 80 29.60 7.76 10.92
CA VAL A 80 29.30 6.38 10.49
C VAL A 80 28.04 5.87 11.19
N ARG A 81 27.93 6.07 12.49
CA ARG A 81 26.76 5.66 13.29
C ARG A 81 25.50 6.42 12.89
N GLN A 82 25.61 7.73 12.71
CA GLN A 82 24.50 8.53 12.19
C GLN A 82 24.03 8.01 10.82
N LYS A 83 24.96 7.77 9.89
CA LYS A 83 24.63 7.27 8.56
C LYS A 83 24.01 5.87 8.59
N ASN A 84 24.46 4.99 9.47
CA ASN A 84 23.85 3.69 9.69
C ASN A 84 22.41 3.80 10.20
N THR A 85 22.15 4.75 11.12
CA THR A 85 20.80 5.04 11.60
C THR A 85 19.89 5.53 10.48
N ASP A 86 20.39 6.43 9.61
CA ASP A 86 19.67 6.91 8.44
C ASP A 86 19.28 5.75 7.51
N PHE A 87 20.21 4.85 7.22
CA PHE A 87 19.96 3.67 6.39
C PHE A 87 18.96 2.70 7.01
N LEU A 88 19.03 2.47 8.30
CA LEU A 88 18.06 1.64 9.01
C LEU A 88 16.66 2.25 8.96
N THR A 89 16.57 3.56 9.17
CA THR A 89 15.30 4.30 9.04
C THR A 89 14.74 4.20 7.62
N GLN A 90 15.60 4.43 6.61
CA GLN A 90 15.20 4.32 5.21
C GLN A 90 14.75 2.90 4.86
N LEU A 91 15.44 1.87 5.37
CA LEU A 91 15.02 0.48 5.16
C LEU A 91 13.65 0.21 5.78
N ALA A 92 13.40 0.70 6.99
CA ALA A 92 12.11 0.54 7.65
C ALA A 92 10.96 1.22 6.87
N VAL A 93 11.19 2.44 6.36
CA VAL A 93 10.22 3.15 5.50
C VAL A 93 9.94 2.35 4.23
N ASN A 94 10.97 1.85 3.56
CA ASN A 94 10.80 1.08 2.33
C ASN A 94 10.07 -0.25 2.58
N VAL A 95 10.34 -0.95 3.67
CA VAL A 95 9.59 -2.16 4.05
C VAL A 95 8.11 -1.85 4.24
N GLN A 96 7.78 -0.76 4.92
CA GLN A 96 6.39 -0.33 5.11
C GLN A 96 5.72 0.03 3.79
N GLY A 97 6.40 0.78 2.93
CA GLY A 97 5.93 1.10 1.59
C GLY A 97 5.65 -0.15 0.76
N TYR A 98 6.55 -1.11 0.78
CA TYR A 98 6.39 -2.39 0.10
C TYR A 98 5.14 -3.16 0.57
N LEU A 99 4.91 -3.22 1.89
CA LEU A 99 3.74 -3.87 2.47
C LEU A 99 2.44 -3.12 2.16
N ALA A 100 2.49 -1.79 2.14
CA ALA A 100 1.34 -0.96 1.76
C ALA A 100 0.95 -1.20 0.30
N LEU A 101 1.92 -1.23 -0.62
CA LEU A 101 1.69 -1.56 -2.03
C LEU A 101 1.08 -2.96 -2.21
N ASP A 102 1.55 -3.96 -1.47
CA ASP A 102 0.99 -5.31 -1.51
C ASP A 102 -0.47 -5.35 -1.04
N THR A 103 -0.79 -4.57 -0.01
CA THR A 103 -2.16 -4.43 0.49
C THR A 103 -3.07 -3.76 -0.54
N ILE A 104 -2.63 -2.67 -1.15
CA ILE A 104 -3.37 -1.97 -2.21
C ILE A 104 -3.63 -2.92 -3.38
N ARG A 105 -2.60 -3.64 -3.83
CA ARG A 105 -2.73 -4.62 -4.93
C ARG A 105 -3.78 -5.69 -4.63
N LYS A 106 -3.75 -6.26 -3.43
CA LYS A 106 -4.74 -7.26 -3.00
C LYS A 106 -6.16 -6.69 -2.99
N ASN A 107 -6.32 -5.46 -2.48
CA ASN A 107 -7.60 -4.77 -2.47
C ASN A 107 -8.11 -4.52 -3.89
N ASN A 108 -7.25 -4.08 -4.81
CA ASN A 108 -7.59 -3.89 -6.21
C ASN A 108 -8.07 -5.21 -6.85
N LEU A 109 -7.43 -6.33 -6.56
CA LEU A 109 -7.85 -7.64 -7.08
C LEU A 109 -9.25 -8.04 -6.57
N GLU A 110 -9.56 -7.77 -5.31
CA GLU A 110 -10.91 -8.03 -4.76
C GLU A 110 -11.96 -7.09 -5.37
N LEU A 111 -11.61 -5.83 -5.62
CA LEU A 111 -12.48 -4.88 -6.33
C LEU A 111 -12.76 -5.34 -7.76
N ILE A 112 -11.74 -5.78 -8.51
CA ILE A 112 -11.88 -6.32 -9.86
C ILE A 112 -12.86 -7.50 -9.87
N LYS A 113 -12.72 -8.44 -8.94
CA LYS A 113 -13.66 -9.56 -8.79
C LYS A 113 -15.08 -9.06 -8.44
N GLY A 114 -15.18 -8.02 -7.61
CA GLY A 114 -16.43 -7.37 -7.26
C GLY A 114 -17.12 -6.76 -8.48
N VAL A 115 -16.39 -6.08 -9.34
CA VAL A 115 -16.90 -5.51 -10.60
C VAL A 115 -17.40 -6.62 -11.52
N ASP A 116 -16.68 -7.72 -11.67
CA ASP A 116 -17.11 -8.85 -12.52
C ASP A 116 -18.44 -9.43 -12.03
N ARG A 117 -18.57 -9.66 -10.70
CA ARG A 117 -19.84 -10.12 -10.11
C ARG A 117 -20.98 -9.13 -10.32
N ALA A 118 -20.75 -7.86 -10.05
CA ALA A 118 -21.76 -6.81 -10.21
C ALA A 118 -22.21 -6.66 -11.66
N THR A 119 -21.27 -6.69 -12.60
CA THR A 119 -21.55 -6.59 -14.04
C THR A 119 -22.36 -7.79 -14.52
N THR A 120 -22.01 -9.00 -14.12
CA THR A 120 -22.74 -10.22 -14.48
C THR A 120 -24.17 -10.20 -13.92
N THR A 121 -24.34 -9.82 -12.66
CA THR A 121 -25.65 -9.70 -12.01
C THR A 121 -26.51 -8.64 -12.69
N THR A 122 -25.96 -7.47 -12.98
CA THR A 122 -26.66 -6.37 -13.64
C THR A 122 -27.11 -6.75 -15.05
N ILE A 123 -26.24 -7.41 -15.83
CA ILE A 123 -26.58 -7.88 -17.19
C ILE A 123 -27.69 -8.94 -17.13
N SER A 124 -27.60 -9.89 -16.20
CA SER A 124 -28.62 -10.94 -16.03
C SER A 124 -29.97 -10.35 -15.63
N ALA A 125 -29.97 -9.40 -14.67
CA ALA A 125 -31.17 -8.71 -14.25
C ALA A 125 -31.78 -7.90 -15.39
N LEU A 126 -30.95 -7.22 -16.21
CA LEU A 126 -31.42 -6.47 -17.39
C LEU A 126 -32.07 -7.39 -18.42
N ARG A 127 -31.45 -8.50 -18.76
CA ARG A 127 -32.00 -9.51 -19.69
C ARG A 127 -33.36 -10.01 -19.19
N THR A 128 -33.45 -10.35 -17.91
CA THR A 128 -34.71 -10.78 -17.30
C THR A 128 -35.79 -9.69 -17.39
N ALA A 129 -35.42 -8.45 -17.07
CA ALA A 129 -36.37 -7.31 -17.16
C ALA A 129 -36.86 -7.09 -18.58
N VAL A 130 -36.01 -7.19 -19.59
CA VAL A 130 -36.40 -7.07 -21.01
C VAL A 130 -37.35 -8.21 -21.42
N VAL A 131 -37.03 -9.45 -21.04
CA VAL A 131 -37.89 -10.62 -21.35
C VAL A 131 -39.26 -10.46 -20.67
N VAL A 132 -39.28 -10.04 -19.40
CA VAL A 132 -40.51 -9.81 -18.67
C VAL A 132 -41.31 -8.67 -19.27
N ALA A 133 -40.66 -7.56 -19.68
CA ALA A 133 -41.33 -6.44 -20.35
C ALA A 133 -41.96 -6.85 -21.70
N GLN A 134 -41.31 -7.73 -22.44
CA GLN A 134 -41.85 -8.28 -23.68
C GLN A 134 -43.02 -9.27 -23.46
N ALA A 135 -42.96 -9.99 -22.33
CA ALA A 135 -44.01 -10.99 -22.02
C ALA A 135 -45.26 -10.40 -21.35
N MET A 136 -45.16 -9.18 -20.81
CA MET A 136 -46.28 -8.56 -20.04
C MET A 136 -46.89 -7.35 -20.73
N THR A 137 -48.16 -7.46 -21.04
CA THR A 137 -49.02 -6.36 -21.54
C THR A 137 -49.42 -5.34 -20.46
N ASN A 138 -49.06 -5.58 -19.20
CA ASN A 138 -49.46 -4.74 -18.06
C ASN A 138 -48.32 -3.78 -17.65
N GLN A 139 -48.41 -2.53 -18.09
CA GLN A 139 -47.42 -1.46 -17.84
C GLN A 139 -47.09 -1.25 -16.34
N LYS A 140 -48.04 -1.45 -15.44
CA LYS A 140 -47.86 -1.22 -14.01
C LYS A 140 -46.88 -2.22 -13.39
N LEU A 141 -46.98 -3.49 -13.79
CA LEU A 141 -46.09 -4.55 -13.27
C LEU A 141 -44.63 -4.38 -13.78
N VAL A 142 -44.52 -3.92 -15.04
CA VAL A 142 -43.21 -3.60 -15.65
C VAL A 142 -42.55 -2.41 -14.94
N LEU A 143 -43.31 -1.38 -14.61
CA LEU A 143 -42.81 -0.22 -13.85
C LEU A 143 -42.34 -0.61 -12.43
N ASP A 144 -43.08 -1.46 -11.74
CA ASP A 144 -42.72 -1.93 -10.39
C ASP A 144 -41.42 -2.78 -10.42
N GLN A 145 -41.26 -3.61 -11.45
CA GLN A 145 -40.04 -4.41 -11.60
C GLN A 145 -38.81 -3.57 -12.03
N ILE A 146 -39.02 -2.57 -12.93
CA ILE A 146 -37.96 -1.62 -13.27
C ILE A 146 -37.55 -0.82 -12.03
N THR A 147 -38.48 -0.42 -11.19
CA THR A 147 -38.20 0.25 -9.92
C THR A 147 -37.41 -0.63 -8.97
N ALA A 148 -37.81 -1.91 -8.85
CA ALA A 148 -37.06 -2.88 -8.05
C ALA A 148 -35.62 -3.11 -8.57
N LEU A 149 -35.48 -3.17 -9.90
CA LEU A 149 -34.17 -3.29 -10.55
C LEU A 149 -33.27 -2.08 -10.29
N ASN A 150 -33.83 -0.88 -10.44
CA ASN A 150 -33.12 0.36 -10.13
C ASN A 150 -32.69 0.42 -8.66
N LYS A 151 -33.56 -0.02 -7.74
CA LYS A 151 -33.26 -0.10 -6.31
C LYS A 151 -32.09 -1.11 -6.04
N THR A 152 -32.13 -2.27 -6.69
CA THR A 152 -31.07 -3.28 -6.57
C THR A 152 -29.75 -2.76 -7.12
N THR A 153 -29.77 -2.09 -8.29
CA THR A 153 -28.57 -1.49 -8.89
C THR A 153 -28.02 -0.37 -8.01
N SER A 154 -28.86 0.50 -7.47
CA SER A 154 -28.46 1.54 -6.52
C SER A 154 -27.84 0.93 -5.25
N SER A 155 -28.45 -0.12 -4.71
CA SER A 155 -27.91 -0.85 -3.54
C SER A 155 -26.57 -1.50 -3.81
N LEU A 156 -26.34 -2.03 -5.02
CA LEU A 156 -25.06 -2.56 -5.45
C LEU A 156 -24.00 -1.46 -5.57
N ILE A 157 -24.37 -0.30 -6.14
CA ILE A 157 -23.46 0.86 -6.23
C ILE A 157 -23.13 1.39 -4.83
N GLU A 158 -24.12 1.50 -3.94
CA GLU A 158 -23.91 1.90 -2.54
C GLU A 158 -23.04 0.90 -1.79
N SER A 159 -23.28 -0.39 -1.96
CA SER A 159 -22.47 -1.46 -1.35
C SER A 159 -21.04 -1.42 -1.83
N THR A 160 -20.82 -1.24 -3.14
CA THR A 160 -19.48 -1.11 -3.72
C THR A 160 -18.78 0.16 -3.25
N SER A 161 -19.50 1.30 -3.21
CA SER A 161 -18.98 2.56 -2.69
C SER A 161 -18.65 2.49 -1.20
N ALA A 162 -19.49 1.82 -0.40
CA ALA A 162 -19.25 1.59 1.02
C ALA A 162 -18.04 0.67 1.26
N MET A 163 -17.87 -0.34 0.40
CA MET A 163 -16.70 -1.23 0.44
C MET A 163 -15.41 -0.50 0.08
N LEU A 164 -15.45 0.36 -0.96
CA LEU A 164 -14.34 1.25 -1.33
C LEU A 164 -13.97 2.19 -0.18
N LYS A 165 -14.97 2.80 0.46
CA LYS A 165 -14.75 3.69 1.60
C LYS A 165 -14.14 2.95 2.80
N ARG A 166 -14.64 1.76 3.13
CA ARG A 166 -14.07 0.91 4.21
C ARG A 166 -12.64 0.49 3.92
N GLN A 167 -12.33 0.10 2.68
CA GLN A 167 -10.98 -0.28 2.27
C GLN A 167 -10.03 0.91 2.30
N SER A 168 -10.48 2.09 1.84
CA SER A 168 -9.71 3.32 1.94
C SER A 168 -9.41 3.71 3.39
N LEU A 169 -10.38 3.57 4.30
CA LEU A 169 -10.19 3.80 5.73
C LEU A 169 -9.22 2.77 6.35
N ALA A 170 -9.37 1.49 6.01
CA ALA A 170 -8.47 0.43 6.49
C ALA A 170 -7.02 0.64 6.00
N ILE A 171 -6.84 1.07 4.75
CA ILE A 171 -5.52 1.45 4.20
C ILE A 171 -4.95 2.64 4.97
N HIS A 172 -5.78 3.65 5.26
CA HIS A 172 -5.36 4.83 6.01
C HIS A 172 -5.00 4.49 7.46
N GLU A 173 -5.78 3.68 8.15
CA GLU A 173 -5.49 3.18 9.50
C GLU A 173 -4.20 2.35 9.52
N GLN A 174 -3.97 1.50 8.53
CA GLN A 174 -2.77 0.68 8.43
C GLN A 174 -1.53 1.54 8.12
N ALA A 175 -1.65 2.55 7.26
CA ALA A 175 -0.59 3.53 7.02
C ALA A 175 -0.26 4.33 8.28
N THR A 176 -1.27 4.77 9.04
CA THR A 176 -1.09 5.51 10.29
C THR A 176 -0.45 4.63 11.37
N SER A 177 -0.87 3.37 11.50
CA SER A 177 -0.25 2.38 12.40
C SER A 177 1.20 2.12 12.04
N SER A 178 1.52 2.05 10.76
CA SER A 178 2.89 1.89 10.25
C SER A 178 3.77 3.09 10.59
N THR A 179 3.24 4.31 10.49
CA THR A 179 3.96 5.53 10.88
C THR A 179 4.28 5.55 12.38
N ASN A 180 3.35 5.09 13.22
CA ASN A 180 3.57 4.95 14.66
C ASN A 180 4.62 3.88 15.00
N ALA A 181 4.67 2.78 14.23
CA ALA A 181 5.71 1.76 14.36
C ALA A 181 7.10 2.31 13.98
N LEU A 182 7.17 3.17 12.95
CA LEU A 182 8.39 3.86 12.55
C LEU A 182 8.93 4.76 13.66
N HIS A 183 8.06 5.57 14.28
CA HIS A 183 8.44 6.42 15.42
C HIS A 183 8.98 5.61 16.60
N LYS A 184 8.35 4.46 16.91
CA LYS A 184 8.84 3.55 17.96
C LYS A 184 10.21 2.96 17.59
N LEU A 185 10.41 2.58 16.33
CA LEU A 185 11.69 2.06 15.83
C LEU A 185 12.79 3.14 15.93
N GLN A 186 12.48 4.36 15.49
CA GLN A 186 13.37 5.51 15.57
C GLN A 186 13.77 5.83 17.02
N ASN A 187 12.81 5.82 17.95
CA ASN A 187 13.07 6.02 19.37
C ASN A 187 13.92 4.88 19.97
N SER A 188 13.68 3.64 19.56
CA SER A 188 14.49 2.49 19.98
C SER A 188 15.94 2.60 19.51
N PHE A 189 16.16 3.01 18.25
CA PHE A 189 17.50 3.27 17.72
C PHE A 189 18.20 4.42 18.43
N ASN A 190 17.50 5.55 18.65
CA ASN A 190 18.04 6.68 19.40
C ASN A 190 18.46 6.27 20.84
N THR A 191 17.64 5.44 21.51
CA THR A 191 17.97 4.92 22.85
C THR A 191 19.21 4.05 22.82
N VAL A 192 19.35 3.17 21.84
CA VAL A 192 20.53 2.31 21.68
C VAL A 192 21.79 3.14 21.42
N TYR A 193 21.71 4.18 20.57
CA TYR A 193 22.86 5.06 20.30
C TYR A 193 23.22 6.00 21.45
N GLN A 194 22.30 6.32 22.37
CA GLN A 194 22.59 7.10 23.56
C GLN A 194 23.18 6.26 24.72
N THR A 195 23.06 4.94 24.63
CA THR A 195 23.51 4.02 25.70
C THR A 195 24.91 3.43 25.40
N ILE A 196 25.43 3.70 24.20
CA ILE A 196 26.79 3.36 23.75
C ILE A 196 27.67 4.61 23.81
#